data_70584fee8f0f24594d4bd646f73c6f50
#
_entry.id   70584fee8f0f24594d4bd646f73c6f50
#
_cell.length_a   1.000
_cell.length_b   1.000
_cell.length_c   1.000
_cell.angle_alpha   90.00
_cell.angle_beta   90.00
_cell.angle_gamma   90.00
#
_symmetry.space_group_name_H-M   'P 1'
#
loop_
_entity.id
_entity.type
_entity.pdbx_description
1 polymer ?
#
loop_
_entity_poly.entity_id
_entity_poly.type
_entity_poly.pdbx_seq_one_letter_code
_entity_poly.pdbx_strand_id
1 'polypeptide(L)'
;MSKITFRTVMVVGDNPDELIKKYDLDTKVEPYVKLKRSDAEKARKMHLKFIEDILTSNKIILTDRQRDVYKNIYLDIQEMDEAEYFEYTTIGCTYDEETGDALTTVNPNAFYQHAVNPQKRLDATNEESDFINPFILLPEDGEKEGEVISYTAKKCEIDWKRMHLWNTELYKRAWELCVDDDEPQNEQEKVIKNNMKERMDYFANFSDKEAYVSHSCSFWCYGYLDENGYKELDYTISDKEWVKTYYERFVEPVSEDTTLSLYFVRAID
;
A
#
# COMPACT_ATOMS: atom_id res chain seq x y z
N MET A 1 10.99 -16.62 2.87
CA MET A 1 10.96 -15.33 3.58
C MET A 1 9.89 -14.47 2.92
N SER A 2 8.82 -14.14 3.63
CA SER A 2 7.81 -13.20 3.15
C SER A 2 8.50 -11.86 2.89
N LYS A 3 8.25 -11.28 1.73
CA LYS A 3 8.81 -9.97 1.37
C LYS A 3 8.07 -8.96 2.22
N ILE A 4 8.80 -8.29 3.12
CA ILE A 4 8.22 -7.18 3.90
C ILE A 4 7.92 -6.07 2.90
N THR A 5 6.65 -5.74 2.75
CA THR A 5 6.19 -4.66 1.89
C THR A 5 5.80 -3.47 2.75
N PHE A 6 6.40 -2.32 2.46
CA PHE A 6 6.02 -1.07 3.08
C PHE A 6 5.21 -0.23 2.12
N ARG A 7 4.15 0.40 2.63
CA ARG A 7 3.20 1.17 1.82
C ARG A 7 2.87 2.49 2.49
N THR A 8 2.64 3.52 1.69
CA THR A 8 2.12 4.79 2.17
C THR A 8 0.60 4.76 2.13
N VAL A 9 -0.03 5.11 3.25
CA VAL A 9 -1.49 5.18 3.40
C VAL A 9 -1.87 6.58 3.82
N MET A 10 -2.81 7.20 3.11
CA MET A 10 -3.43 8.45 3.54
C MET A 10 -4.66 8.14 4.41
N VAL A 11 -4.65 8.64 5.63
CA VAL A 11 -5.78 8.55 6.56
C VAL A 11 -6.50 9.88 6.62
N VAL A 12 -7.81 9.86 6.46
CA VAL A 12 -8.68 11.04 6.37
C VAL A 12 -9.61 11.12 7.57
N GLY A 13 -9.49 12.17 8.34
CA GLY A 13 -10.31 12.44 9.53
C GLY A 13 -9.51 12.96 10.72
N ASP A 14 -10.22 13.46 11.74
CA ASP A 14 -9.62 14.17 12.88
C ASP A 14 -8.88 13.25 13.87
N ASN A 15 -9.18 11.95 13.88
CA ASN A 15 -8.56 10.96 14.76
C ASN A 15 -7.86 9.86 13.95
N PRO A 16 -6.81 10.18 13.17
CA PRO A 16 -6.19 9.23 12.25
C PRO A 16 -5.56 8.01 12.95
N ASP A 17 -4.99 8.19 14.14
CA ASP A 17 -4.42 7.08 14.93
C ASP A 17 -5.49 6.07 15.35
N GLU A 18 -6.69 6.52 15.72
CA GLU A 18 -7.80 5.63 16.09
C GLU A 18 -8.39 4.92 14.86
N LEU A 19 -8.46 5.62 13.73
CA LEU A 19 -8.94 5.03 12.50
C LEU A 19 -8.02 3.91 12.04
N ILE A 20 -6.72 4.18 11.93
CA ILE A 20 -5.77 3.20 11.42
C ILE A 20 -5.61 2.01 12.38
N LYS A 21 -5.68 2.23 13.69
CA LYS A 21 -5.57 1.18 14.71
C LYS A 21 -6.61 0.07 14.55
N LYS A 22 -7.80 0.38 14.02
CA LYS A 22 -8.85 -0.62 13.76
C LYS A 22 -8.42 -1.69 12.76
N TYR A 23 -7.37 -1.45 12.00
CA TYR A 23 -6.85 -2.32 10.94
C TYR A 23 -5.46 -2.90 11.27
N ASP A 24 -5.05 -2.79 12.53
CA ASP A 24 -3.81 -3.40 13.02
C ASP A 24 -4.02 -4.87 13.34
N LEU A 25 -3.10 -5.73 12.91
CA LEU A 25 -3.11 -7.16 13.21
C LEU A 25 -3.11 -7.46 14.71
N ASP A 26 -2.41 -6.64 15.51
CA ASP A 26 -2.31 -6.80 16.95
C ASP A 26 -3.55 -6.29 17.70
N THR A 27 -4.46 -5.57 17.02
CA THR A 27 -5.74 -5.14 17.59
C THR A 27 -6.68 -6.33 17.67
N LYS A 28 -6.88 -6.85 18.88
CA LYS A 28 -7.80 -7.97 19.14
C LYS A 28 -9.25 -7.51 19.01
N VAL A 29 -10.07 -8.38 18.42
CA VAL A 29 -11.52 -8.22 18.35
C VAL A 29 -12.21 -9.24 19.26
N GLU A 30 -13.52 -9.07 19.50
CA GLU A 30 -14.32 -10.09 20.18
C GLU A 30 -14.20 -11.43 19.44
N PRO A 31 -14.13 -12.56 20.18
CA PRO A 31 -14.03 -13.88 19.57
C PRO A 31 -15.17 -14.11 18.56
N TYR A 32 -14.80 -14.56 17.38
CA TYR A 32 -15.77 -14.94 16.35
C TYR A 32 -15.40 -16.27 15.71
N VAL A 33 -16.40 -16.94 15.11
CA VAL A 33 -16.19 -18.21 14.43
C VAL A 33 -15.37 -17.98 13.16
N LYS A 34 -14.13 -18.45 13.15
CA LYS A 34 -13.26 -18.44 11.96
C LYS A 34 -13.68 -19.51 10.96
N LEU A 35 -13.97 -20.71 11.47
CA LEU A 35 -14.43 -21.83 10.65
C LEU A 35 -15.31 -22.75 11.51
N LYS A 36 -16.51 -23.07 11.00
CA LYS A 36 -17.34 -24.11 11.58
C LYS A 36 -16.79 -25.48 11.21
N ARG A 37 -16.78 -26.40 12.19
CA ARG A 37 -16.31 -27.75 11.94
C ARG A 37 -17.12 -28.43 10.82
N SER A 38 -18.42 -28.21 10.79
CA SER A 38 -19.31 -28.73 9.75
C SER A 38 -19.07 -28.17 8.33
N ASP A 39 -18.35 -27.05 8.22
CA ASP A 39 -18.11 -26.38 6.95
C ASP A 39 -16.68 -26.65 6.41
N ALA A 40 -15.86 -27.46 7.11
CA ALA A 40 -14.46 -27.70 6.77
C ALA A 40 -14.27 -28.22 5.33
N GLU A 41 -15.04 -29.22 4.91
CA GLU A 41 -14.94 -29.78 3.56
C GLU A 41 -15.38 -28.77 2.48
N LYS A 42 -16.39 -27.97 2.75
CA LYS A 42 -16.81 -26.89 1.84
C LYS A 42 -15.72 -25.83 1.71
N ALA A 43 -15.12 -25.41 2.84
CA ALA A 43 -14.03 -24.45 2.87
C ALA A 43 -12.80 -25.00 2.12
N ARG A 44 -12.44 -26.28 2.30
CA ARG A 44 -11.37 -26.96 1.57
C ARG A 44 -11.56 -26.88 0.06
N LYS A 45 -12.75 -27.23 -0.42
CA LYS A 45 -13.09 -27.16 -1.85
C LYS A 45 -13.02 -25.73 -2.40
N MET A 46 -13.47 -24.74 -1.63
CA MET A 46 -13.37 -23.33 -2.03
C MET A 46 -11.92 -22.86 -2.10
N HIS A 47 -11.07 -23.28 -1.16
CA HIS A 47 -9.66 -22.93 -1.14
C HIS A 47 -8.92 -23.54 -2.34
N LEU A 48 -9.14 -24.82 -2.62
CA LEU A 48 -8.59 -25.49 -3.82
C LEU A 48 -8.98 -24.77 -5.10
N LYS A 49 -10.28 -24.43 -5.23
CA LYS A 49 -10.76 -23.67 -6.38
C LYS A 49 -10.10 -22.30 -6.51
N PHE A 50 -9.97 -21.59 -5.41
CA PHE A 50 -9.30 -20.27 -5.40
C PHE A 50 -7.85 -20.36 -5.89
N ILE A 51 -7.08 -21.37 -5.42
CA ILE A 51 -5.69 -21.58 -5.88
C ILE A 51 -5.67 -21.97 -7.36
N GLU A 52 -6.58 -22.83 -7.81
CA GLU A 52 -6.70 -23.20 -9.22
C GLU A 52 -6.99 -21.99 -10.10
N ASP A 53 -7.92 -21.12 -9.68
CA ASP A 53 -8.24 -19.87 -10.38
C ASP A 53 -7.03 -18.95 -10.48
N ILE A 54 -6.22 -18.83 -9.43
CA ILE A 54 -4.96 -18.06 -9.45
C ILE A 54 -3.95 -18.67 -10.44
N LEU A 55 -3.76 -19.99 -10.39
CA LEU A 55 -2.78 -20.68 -11.23
C LEU A 55 -3.14 -20.68 -12.73
N THR A 56 -4.43 -20.59 -13.05
CA THR A 56 -4.96 -20.62 -14.42
C THR A 56 -5.31 -19.23 -14.97
N SER A 57 -5.34 -18.21 -14.12
CA SER A 57 -5.67 -16.84 -14.53
C SER A 57 -4.64 -16.25 -15.47
N ASN A 58 -5.12 -15.70 -16.59
CA ASN A 58 -4.29 -14.90 -17.49
C ASN A 58 -4.15 -13.43 -17.02
N LYS A 59 -4.86 -13.05 -15.96
CA LYS A 59 -4.82 -11.67 -15.40
C LYS A 59 -3.80 -11.53 -14.29
N ILE A 60 -3.42 -12.63 -13.65
CA ILE A 60 -2.47 -12.65 -12.53
C ILE A 60 -1.11 -13.11 -13.06
N ILE A 61 -0.12 -12.22 -13.03
CA ILE A 61 1.24 -12.53 -13.42
C ILE A 61 1.99 -13.04 -12.18
N LEU A 62 2.14 -14.36 -12.11
CA LEU A 62 2.95 -15.01 -11.07
C LEU A 62 4.38 -15.20 -11.57
N THR A 63 5.35 -14.94 -10.70
CA THR A 63 6.73 -15.44 -10.89
C THR A 63 6.77 -16.96 -10.79
N ASP A 64 7.79 -17.62 -11.38
CA ASP A 64 7.94 -19.08 -11.30
C ASP A 64 7.93 -19.57 -9.85
N ARG A 65 8.62 -18.86 -8.96
CA ARG A 65 8.65 -19.17 -7.52
C ARG A 65 7.25 -19.07 -6.86
N GLN A 66 6.47 -18.03 -7.17
CA GLN A 66 5.12 -17.89 -6.64
C GLN A 66 4.21 -19.01 -7.17
N ARG A 67 4.33 -19.31 -8.46
CA ARG A 67 3.59 -20.43 -9.09
C ARG A 67 3.90 -21.77 -8.42
N ASP A 68 5.17 -22.04 -8.11
CA ASP A 68 5.56 -23.28 -7.42
C ASP A 68 5.04 -23.33 -5.98
N VAL A 69 5.03 -22.19 -5.25
CA VAL A 69 4.43 -22.11 -3.91
C VAL A 69 2.94 -22.44 -3.96
N TYR A 70 2.17 -21.82 -4.86
CA TYR A 70 0.73 -22.12 -5.00
C TYR A 70 0.46 -23.56 -5.42
N LYS A 71 1.27 -24.16 -6.30
CA LYS A 71 1.15 -25.57 -6.67
C LYS A 71 1.37 -26.50 -5.47
N ASN A 72 2.39 -26.23 -4.65
CA ASN A 72 2.65 -27.05 -3.48
C ASN A 72 1.52 -26.93 -2.46
N ILE A 73 1.03 -25.71 -2.16
CA ILE A 73 -0.12 -25.53 -1.28
C ILE A 73 -1.36 -26.25 -1.81
N TYR A 74 -1.60 -26.22 -3.13
CA TYR A 74 -2.72 -26.93 -3.74
C TYR A 74 -2.61 -28.44 -3.52
N LEU A 75 -1.42 -29.02 -3.74
CA LEU A 75 -1.19 -30.46 -3.55
C LEU A 75 -1.33 -30.86 -2.08
N ASP A 76 -0.76 -30.10 -1.16
CA ASP A 76 -0.88 -30.33 0.28
C ASP A 76 -2.34 -30.35 0.73
N ILE A 77 -3.14 -29.34 0.33
CA ILE A 77 -4.57 -29.27 0.67
C ILE A 77 -5.37 -30.37 -0.03
N GLN A 78 -4.99 -30.75 -1.23
CA GLN A 78 -5.68 -31.81 -1.97
C GLN A 78 -5.56 -33.18 -1.28
N GLU A 79 -4.42 -33.46 -0.65
CA GLU A 79 -4.15 -34.68 0.08
C GLU A 79 -4.80 -34.73 1.48
N MET A 80 -5.15 -33.59 2.07
CA MET A 80 -5.79 -33.50 3.38
C MET A 80 -7.24 -34.02 3.33
N ASP A 81 -7.64 -34.76 4.37
CA ASP A 81 -9.04 -35.00 4.64
C ASP A 81 -9.70 -33.77 5.32
N GLU A 82 -11.00 -33.87 5.64
CA GLU A 82 -11.75 -32.78 6.28
C GLU A 82 -11.19 -32.37 7.63
N ALA A 83 -10.80 -33.34 8.46
CA ALA A 83 -10.29 -33.10 9.81
C ALA A 83 -8.90 -32.46 9.76
N GLU A 84 -8.03 -32.98 8.91
CA GLU A 84 -6.67 -32.45 8.69
C GLU A 84 -6.73 -31.01 8.15
N TYR A 85 -7.61 -30.74 7.19
CA TYR A 85 -7.80 -29.39 6.66
C TYR A 85 -8.34 -28.43 7.71
N PHE A 86 -9.29 -28.89 8.56
CA PHE A 86 -9.80 -28.08 9.65
C PHE A 86 -8.67 -27.70 10.62
N GLU A 87 -7.86 -28.65 11.06
CA GLU A 87 -6.72 -28.42 11.95
C GLU A 87 -5.68 -27.48 11.30
N TYR A 88 -5.35 -27.69 10.04
CA TYR A 88 -4.41 -26.86 9.28
C TYR A 88 -4.86 -25.39 9.24
N THR A 89 -6.12 -25.14 8.95
CA THR A 89 -6.64 -23.76 8.78
C THR A 89 -6.96 -23.06 10.08
N THR A 90 -7.08 -23.79 11.19
CA THR A 90 -7.45 -23.27 12.51
C THR A 90 -6.28 -23.24 13.51
N ILE A 91 -5.04 -23.37 13.02
CA ILE A 91 -3.85 -23.20 13.86
C ILE A 91 -3.91 -21.85 14.57
N GLY A 92 -3.71 -21.87 15.91
CA GLY A 92 -3.75 -20.69 16.78
C GLY A 92 -5.15 -20.20 17.15
N CYS A 93 -6.20 -20.94 16.79
CA CYS A 93 -7.58 -20.70 17.27
C CYS A 93 -7.82 -21.38 18.61
N THR A 94 -8.85 -20.92 19.33
CA THR A 94 -9.51 -21.66 20.39
C THR A 94 -10.72 -22.39 19.82
N TYR A 95 -11.33 -23.30 20.57
CA TYR A 95 -12.47 -24.07 20.09
C TYR A 95 -13.64 -23.88 21.04
N ASP A 96 -14.81 -23.71 20.45
CA ASP A 96 -16.07 -23.73 21.19
C ASP A 96 -16.31 -25.13 21.78
N GLU A 97 -16.62 -25.20 23.08
CA GLU A 97 -16.73 -26.47 23.78
C GLU A 97 -17.95 -27.32 23.37
N GLU A 98 -19.01 -26.65 22.86
CA GLU A 98 -20.27 -27.34 22.48
C GLU A 98 -20.28 -27.77 21.03
N THR A 99 -19.81 -26.89 20.13
CA THR A 99 -19.89 -27.10 18.68
C THR A 99 -18.57 -27.61 18.08
N GLY A 100 -17.46 -27.40 18.75
CA GLY A 100 -16.11 -27.67 18.23
C GLY A 100 -15.67 -26.70 17.14
N ASP A 101 -16.40 -25.59 16.95
CA ASP A 101 -16.07 -24.56 15.98
C ASP A 101 -14.80 -23.79 16.37
N ALA A 102 -13.99 -23.43 15.41
CA ALA A 102 -12.77 -22.68 15.63
C ALA A 102 -13.06 -21.18 15.84
N LEU A 103 -12.63 -20.65 16.99
CA LEU A 103 -12.78 -19.25 17.37
C LEU A 103 -11.44 -18.51 17.29
N THR A 104 -11.50 -17.27 16.83
CA THR A 104 -10.32 -16.39 16.77
C THR A 104 -10.64 -14.98 17.24
N THR A 105 -9.62 -14.30 17.77
CA THR A 105 -9.64 -12.86 18.08
C THR A 105 -8.76 -12.05 17.14
N VAL A 106 -8.24 -12.68 16.09
CA VAL A 106 -7.44 -11.98 15.06
C VAL A 106 -8.36 -11.00 14.33
N ASN A 107 -7.90 -9.77 14.17
CA ASN A 107 -8.69 -8.74 13.50
C ASN A 107 -8.91 -9.11 12.01
N PRO A 108 -10.16 -9.38 11.58
CA PRO A 108 -10.45 -9.78 10.20
C PRO A 108 -10.27 -8.63 9.20
N ASN A 109 -10.19 -7.39 9.70
CA ASN A 109 -10.01 -6.20 8.87
C ASN A 109 -8.55 -5.74 8.84
N ALA A 110 -7.62 -6.48 9.47
CA ALA A 110 -6.23 -6.09 9.51
C ALA A 110 -5.62 -6.07 8.09
N PHE A 111 -4.96 -4.98 7.73
CA PHE A 111 -4.17 -4.87 6.52
C PHE A 111 -2.70 -4.52 6.79
N TYR A 112 -2.33 -4.25 8.05
CA TYR A 112 -0.96 -3.93 8.43
C TYR A 112 -0.56 -4.52 9.78
N GLN A 113 0.75 -4.64 10.02
CA GLN A 113 1.35 -5.09 11.28
C GLN A 113 1.94 -3.93 12.09
N HIS A 114 2.32 -2.85 11.42
CA HIS A 114 2.94 -1.70 12.06
C HIS A 114 2.68 -0.45 11.23
N ALA A 115 2.27 0.63 11.89
CA ALA A 115 2.03 1.92 11.27
C ALA A 115 2.84 3.01 11.99
N VAL A 116 3.46 3.88 11.21
CA VAL A 116 4.19 5.05 11.71
C VAL A 116 3.62 6.30 11.04
N ASN A 117 3.19 7.27 11.86
CA ASN A 117 2.95 8.63 11.38
C ASN A 117 4.24 9.45 11.59
N PRO A 118 4.92 9.88 10.52
CA PRO A 118 6.19 10.60 10.64
C PRO A 118 6.07 11.98 11.29
N GLN A 119 4.87 12.56 11.38
CA GLN A 119 4.66 13.86 12.04
C GLN A 119 5.14 13.86 13.48
N LYS A 120 4.90 12.76 14.21
CA LYS A 120 5.36 12.63 15.60
C LYS A 120 6.89 12.72 15.76
N ARG A 121 7.64 12.24 14.76
CA ARG A 121 9.11 12.37 14.74
C ARG A 121 9.51 13.78 14.37
N LEU A 122 8.90 14.37 13.37
CA LEU A 122 9.15 15.74 12.94
C LEU A 122 8.90 16.71 14.09
N ASP A 123 7.80 16.59 14.82
CA ASP A 123 7.46 17.42 15.98
C ASP A 123 8.46 17.28 17.13
N ALA A 124 9.02 16.07 17.30
CA ALA A 124 9.95 15.79 18.39
C ALA A 124 11.41 16.18 18.10
N THR A 125 11.86 16.11 16.82
CA THR A 125 13.28 16.20 16.45
C THR A 125 13.57 17.24 15.38
N ASN A 126 12.58 17.81 14.71
CA ASN A 126 12.70 18.60 13.47
C ASN A 126 13.39 17.82 12.32
N GLU A 127 13.33 16.49 12.36
CA GLU A 127 13.90 15.65 11.32
C GLU A 127 12.81 15.07 10.44
N GLU A 128 12.91 15.26 9.14
CA GLU A 128 12.03 14.68 8.15
C GLU A 128 12.16 13.15 8.09
N SER A 129 11.14 12.50 7.58
CA SER A 129 11.16 11.06 7.32
C SER A 129 11.71 10.78 5.93
N ASP A 130 12.69 9.89 5.83
CA ASP A 130 13.18 9.38 4.55
C ASP A 130 12.21 8.39 3.88
N PHE A 131 11.11 8.01 4.56
CA PHE A 131 10.23 6.94 4.11
C PHE A 131 9.10 7.41 3.18
N ILE A 132 8.57 8.62 3.41
CA ILE A 132 7.48 9.18 2.60
C ILE A 132 7.67 10.68 2.40
N ASN A 133 7.21 11.17 1.25
CA ASN A 133 7.19 12.60 0.98
C ASN A 133 6.09 13.27 1.81
N PRO A 134 6.42 14.33 2.58
CA PRO A 134 5.45 15.08 3.35
C PRO A 134 4.50 15.89 2.46
N PHE A 135 3.44 16.42 3.04
CA PHE A 135 2.69 17.51 2.42
C PHE A 135 3.53 18.79 2.40
N ILE A 136 3.47 19.52 1.31
CA ILE A 136 3.96 20.90 1.22
C ILE A 136 2.80 21.79 1.64
N LEU A 137 3.02 22.65 2.62
CA LEU A 137 1.99 23.56 3.09
C LEU A 137 2.00 24.86 2.28
N LEU A 138 0.85 25.52 2.25
CA LEU A 138 0.73 26.89 1.74
C LEU A 138 1.60 27.80 2.63
N PRO A 139 2.39 28.72 2.05
CA PRO A 139 3.23 29.61 2.83
C PRO A 139 2.39 30.58 3.65
N GLU A 140 2.82 30.81 4.90
CA GLU A 140 2.33 31.91 5.70
C GLU A 140 2.99 33.24 5.26
N ASP A 141 2.47 34.37 5.77
CA ASP A 141 2.99 35.69 5.44
C ASP A 141 4.49 35.80 5.76
N GLY A 142 5.32 35.96 4.73
CA GLY A 142 6.78 36.13 4.85
C GLY A 142 7.62 34.86 4.67
N GLU A 143 6.99 33.71 4.50
CA GLU A 143 7.65 32.45 4.18
C GLU A 143 7.83 32.28 2.66
N LYS A 144 8.79 31.45 2.27
CA LYS A 144 8.97 31.08 0.87
C LYS A 144 8.12 29.85 0.52
N GLU A 145 7.61 29.83 -0.70
CA GLU A 145 6.88 28.68 -1.22
C GLU A 145 7.62 27.36 -1.05
N GLY A 146 6.98 26.39 -0.43
CA GLY A 146 7.47 25.02 -0.30
C GLY A 146 8.52 24.79 0.79
N GLU A 147 8.74 25.75 1.71
CA GLU A 147 9.66 25.60 2.85
C GLU A 147 9.01 24.88 4.05
N VAL A 148 7.67 24.93 4.17
CA VAL A 148 6.97 24.29 5.28
C VAL A 148 6.39 22.96 4.84
N ILE A 149 6.67 21.93 5.61
CA ILE A 149 6.21 20.56 5.34
C ILE A 149 5.49 19.98 6.55
N SER A 150 4.58 19.05 6.32
CA SER A 150 3.89 18.31 7.37
C SER A 150 3.45 16.93 6.87
N TYR A 151 3.33 15.97 7.78
CA TYR A 151 2.74 14.66 7.48
C TYR A 151 1.27 14.58 7.93
N THR A 152 0.78 15.67 8.56
CA THR A 152 -0.61 15.82 8.98
C THR A 152 -1.01 17.28 8.81
N ALA A 153 -2.02 17.56 8.00
CA ALA A 153 -2.51 18.91 7.75
C ALA A 153 -3.99 18.89 7.35
N LYS A 154 -4.67 20.01 7.49
CA LYS A 154 -5.98 20.17 6.84
C LYS A 154 -5.80 20.26 5.33
N LYS A 155 -6.77 19.75 4.59
CA LYS A 155 -6.73 19.79 3.12
C LYS A 155 -6.49 21.20 2.58
N CYS A 156 -7.14 22.23 3.15
CA CYS A 156 -6.97 23.63 2.75
C CYS A 156 -5.59 24.22 3.04
N GLU A 157 -4.80 23.61 3.91
CA GLU A 157 -3.45 24.07 4.26
C GLU A 157 -2.38 23.55 3.30
N ILE A 158 -2.72 22.55 2.44
CA ILE A 158 -1.79 21.88 1.55
C ILE A 158 -1.70 22.61 0.22
N ASP A 159 -0.48 22.89 -0.23
CA ASP A 159 -0.23 23.41 -1.59
C ASP A 159 -0.29 22.28 -2.63
N TRP A 160 -1.51 21.93 -3.02
CA TRP A 160 -1.75 20.87 -4.00
C TRP A 160 -1.08 21.12 -5.35
N LYS A 161 -0.93 22.37 -5.73
CA LYS A 161 -0.21 22.74 -6.96
C LYS A 161 1.25 22.31 -6.87
N ARG A 162 1.89 22.57 -5.74
CA ARG A 162 3.27 22.15 -5.49
C ARG A 162 3.36 20.65 -5.32
N MET A 163 2.41 20.01 -4.66
CA MET A 163 2.36 18.55 -4.52
C MET A 163 2.34 17.85 -5.87
N HIS A 164 1.61 18.37 -6.87
CA HIS A 164 1.55 17.82 -8.22
C HIS A 164 2.77 18.20 -9.10
N LEU A 165 3.62 19.10 -8.65
CA LEU A 165 4.84 19.49 -9.36
C LEU A 165 6.12 19.01 -8.65
N TRP A 166 5.97 18.21 -7.59
CA TRP A 166 7.08 17.72 -6.79
C TRP A 166 8.14 17.01 -7.65
N ASN A 167 9.38 17.48 -7.54
CA ASN A 167 10.52 16.90 -8.26
C ASN A 167 10.39 16.87 -9.80
N THR A 168 9.55 17.70 -10.41
CA THR A 168 9.36 17.73 -11.87
C THR A 168 10.68 17.80 -12.63
N GLU A 169 11.59 18.69 -12.22
CA GLU A 169 12.90 18.86 -12.88
C GLU A 169 13.80 17.63 -12.70
N LEU A 170 13.73 16.97 -11.53
CA LEU A 170 14.45 15.72 -11.28
C LEU A 170 13.98 14.60 -12.22
N TYR A 171 12.66 14.45 -12.38
CA TYR A 171 12.11 13.41 -13.26
C TYR A 171 12.34 13.72 -14.74
N LYS A 172 12.25 14.99 -15.15
CA LYS A 172 12.65 15.39 -16.51
C LYS A 172 14.11 15.01 -16.77
N ARG A 173 15.00 15.35 -15.83
CA ARG A 173 16.42 15.05 -15.96
C ARG A 173 16.71 13.56 -15.93
N ALA A 174 15.98 12.77 -15.12
CA ALA A 174 16.10 11.32 -15.12
C ALA A 174 15.74 10.69 -16.47
N TRP A 175 14.69 11.18 -17.14
CA TRP A 175 14.35 10.76 -18.50
C TRP A 175 15.47 11.08 -19.50
N GLU A 176 15.95 12.32 -19.49
CA GLU A 176 17.04 12.77 -20.37
C GLU A 176 18.30 11.91 -20.23
N LEU A 177 18.68 11.64 -18.99
CA LEU A 177 19.85 10.81 -18.71
C LEU A 177 19.71 9.35 -19.14
N CYS A 178 18.49 8.79 -19.03
CA CYS A 178 18.27 7.36 -19.20
C CYS A 178 17.72 7.00 -20.59
N VAL A 179 16.75 7.76 -21.10
CA VAL A 179 16.08 7.48 -22.38
C VAL A 179 16.73 8.25 -23.52
N ASP A 180 16.99 9.54 -23.31
CA ASP A 180 17.64 10.40 -24.31
C ASP A 180 19.17 10.23 -24.32
N ASP A 181 19.72 9.46 -23.35
CA ASP A 181 21.14 9.11 -23.16
C ASP A 181 22.09 10.31 -22.97
N ASP A 182 21.60 11.38 -22.36
CA ASP A 182 22.39 12.56 -22.05
C ASP A 182 23.58 12.26 -21.13
N GLU A 183 24.65 13.06 -21.25
CA GLU A 183 25.81 12.94 -20.39
C GLU A 183 25.52 13.55 -19.00
N PRO A 184 25.86 12.82 -17.89
CA PRO A 184 25.75 13.34 -16.53
C PRO A 184 26.68 14.52 -16.31
N GLN A 185 26.18 15.61 -15.71
CA GLN A 185 26.95 16.84 -15.44
C GLN A 185 27.60 16.84 -14.04
N ASN A 186 27.16 15.97 -13.12
CA ASN A 186 27.66 15.88 -11.76
C ASN A 186 27.53 14.46 -11.18
N GLU A 187 28.04 14.23 -9.96
CA GLU A 187 28.02 12.91 -9.33
C GLU A 187 26.60 12.42 -9.01
N GLN A 188 25.67 13.31 -8.65
CA GLN A 188 24.27 12.93 -8.40
C GLN A 188 23.61 12.39 -9.66
N GLU A 189 23.82 13.05 -10.80
CA GLU A 189 23.30 12.57 -12.08
C GLU A 189 23.91 11.24 -12.51
N LYS A 190 25.19 10.99 -12.23
CA LYS A 190 25.81 9.67 -12.45
C LYS A 190 25.14 8.57 -11.63
N VAL A 191 24.83 8.88 -10.35
CA VAL A 191 24.10 7.94 -9.48
C VAL A 191 22.69 7.67 -10.03
N ILE A 192 21.96 8.70 -10.46
CA ILE A 192 20.64 8.55 -11.08
C ILE A 192 20.74 7.67 -12.32
N LYS A 193 21.64 8.01 -13.26
CA LYS A 193 21.82 7.24 -14.53
C LYS A 193 22.16 5.76 -14.23
N ASN A 194 23.04 5.50 -13.29
CA ASN A 194 23.44 4.13 -12.93
C ASN A 194 22.31 3.34 -12.26
N ASN A 195 21.60 3.94 -11.32
CA ASN A 195 20.50 3.28 -10.60
C ASN A 195 19.31 2.98 -11.50
N MET A 196 19.07 3.83 -12.50
CA MET A 196 17.96 3.67 -13.44
C MET A 196 18.29 2.78 -14.64
N LYS A 197 19.58 2.51 -14.89
CA LYS A 197 20.02 1.65 -15.99
C LYS A 197 19.44 0.23 -15.91
N GLU A 198 19.27 -0.28 -14.69
CA GLU A 198 18.64 -1.58 -14.43
C GLU A 198 17.09 -1.54 -14.51
N ARG A 199 16.52 -0.36 -14.70
CA ARG A 199 15.07 -0.11 -14.76
C ARG A 199 14.60 0.45 -16.09
N MET A 200 15.36 0.24 -17.18
CA MET A 200 14.97 0.72 -18.52
C MET A 200 13.58 0.23 -18.95
N ASP A 201 13.20 -1.00 -18.55
CA ASP A 201 11.86 -1.54 -18.81
C ASP A 201 10.74 -0.68 -18.18
N TYR A 202 11.04 0.05 -17.09
CA TYR A 202 10.08 0.95 -16.46
C TYR A 202 9.75 2.15 -17.35
N PHE A 203 10.76 2.77 -18.00
CA PHE A 203 10.55 3.88 -18.94
C PHE A 203 9.76 3.45 -20.18
N ALA A 204 9.96 2.22 -20.64
CA ALA A 204 9.23 1.65 -21.78
C ALA A 204 7.70 1.57 -21.54
N ASN A 205 7.25 1.72 -20.30
CA ASN A 205 5.83 1.78 -19.98
C ASN A 205 5.17 3.12 -20.30
N PHE A 206 5.93 4.17 -20.65
CA PHE A 206 5.41 5.51 -20.94
C PHE A 206 5.56 5.83 -22.42
N SER A 207 4.57 6.55 -22.99
CA SER A 207 4.57 6.94 -24.38
C SER A 207 5.67 7.97 -24.71
N ASP A 208 5.98 8.83 -23.76
CA ASP A 208 6.89 9.97 -23.90
C ASP A 208 7.31 10.52 -22.52
N LYS A 209 8.20 11.53 -22.55
CA LYS A 209 8.72 12.22 -21.35
C LYS A 209 7.61 12.87 -20.53
N GLU A 210 6.65 13.51 -21.17
CA GLU A 210 5.54 14.20 -20.50
C GLU A 210 4.68 13.21 -19.72
N ALA A 211 4.36 12.06 -20.30
CA ALA A 211 3.61 10.99 -19.64
C ALA A 211 4.35 10.42 -18.43
N TYR A 212 5.67 10.21 -18.55
CA TYR A 212 6.52 9.77 -17.45
C TYR A 212 6.58 10.81 -16.32
N VAL A 213 6.84 12.07 -16.64
CA VAL A 213 6.96 13.15 -15.67
C VAL A 213 5.63 13.37 -14.95
N SER A 214 4.53 13.44 -15.69
CA SER A 214 3.19 13.60 -15.11
C SER A 214 2.84 12.48 -14.13
N HIS A 215 3.13 11.24 -14.49
CA HIS A 215 2.92 10.08 -13.60
C HIS A 215 3.79 10.17 -12.35
N SER A 216 5.08 10.47 -12.52
CA SER A 216 6.07 10.45 -11.43
C SER A 216 5.92 11.62 -10.45
N CYS A 217 5.36 12.76 -10.91
CA CYS A 217 5.10 13.93 -10.07
C CYS A 217 3.71 13.94 -9.41
N SER A 218 2.79 13.06 -9.83
CA SER A 218 1.44 13.03 -9.26
C SER A 218 1.49 12.65 -7.79
N PHE A 219 0.68 13.33 -6.95
CA PHE A 219 0.48 12.90 -5.57
C PHE A 219 -0.41 11.66 -5.54
N TRP A 220 0.06 10.63 -4.86
CA TRP A 220 -0.71 9.42 -4.60
C TRP A 220 -0.17 8.65 -3.39
N CYS A 221 -1.02 7.84 -2.80
CA CYS A 221 -0.66 6.85 -1.80
C CYS A 221 -1.11 5.46 -2.25
N TYR A 222 -0.44 4.43 -1.74
CA TYR A 222 -0.82 3.04 -2.02
C TYR A 222 -2.21 2.73 -1.50
N GLY A 223 -2.55 3.27 -0.33
CA GLY A 223 -3.84 3.10 0.31
C GLY A 223 -4.48 4.42 0.73
N TYR A 224 -5.77 4.34 0.95
CA TYR A 224 -6.64 5.38 1.46
C TYR A 224 -7.52 4.80 2.56
N LEU A 225 -7.66 5.52 3.67
CA LEU A 225 -8.48 5.12 4.81
C LEU A 225 -9.33 6.29 5.29
N ASP A 226 -10.63 6.11 5.36
CA ASP A 226 -11.59 7.03 5.96
C ASP A 226 -12.53 6.29 6.92
N GLU A 227 -13.58 6.94 7.39
CA GLU A 227 -14.62 6.34 8.25
C GLU A 227 -15.39 5.20 7.57
N ASN A 228 -15.43 5.19 6.23
CA ASN A 228 -16.11 4.17 5.43
C ASN A 228 -15.23 2.94 5.16
N GLY A 229 -13.96 2.97 5.54
CA GLY A 229 -13.04 1.85 5.47
C GLY A 229 -11.80 2.07 4.63
N TYR A 230 -11.01 1.00 4.54
CA TYR A 230 -9.75 0.98 3.81
C TYR A 230 -9.95 0.62 2.34
N LYS A 231 -9.22 1.32 1.49
CA LYS A 231 -9.13 1.04 0.04
C LYS A 231 -7.67 1.07 -0.37
N GLU A 232 -7.25 0.16 -1.23
CA GLU A 232 -5.87 0.11 -1.72
C GLU A 232 -5.83 -0.11 -3.22
N LEU A 233 -4.64 0.12 -3.78
CA LEU A 233 -4.31 -0.30 -5.13
C LEU A 233 -4.47 -1.82 -5.21
N ASP A 234 -5.40 -2.27 -6.02
CA ASP A 234 -5.70 -3.65 -6.27
C ASP A 234 -5.48 -4.02 -7.76
N TYR A 235 -5.66 -5.30 -8.07
CA TYR A 235 -5.44 -5.79 -9.44
C TYR A 235 -6.59 -5.47 -10.41
N THR A 236 -7.63 -4.74 -9.97
CA THR A 236 -8.77 -4.37 -10.81
C THR A 236 -8.49 -3.15 -11.69
N ILE A 237 -7.54 -2.30 -11.26
CA ILE A 237 -7.05 -1.17 -12.03
C ILE A 237 -5.52 -1.23 -12.16
N SER A 238 -4.98 -0.62 -13.21
CA SER A 238 -3.54 -0.53 -13.37
C SER A 238 -2.94 0.52 -12.41
N ASP A 239 -1.66 0.33 -12.04
CA ASP A 239 -0.92 1.30 -11.24
C ASP A 239 -0.97 2.70 -11.83
N LYS A 240 -0.90 2.80 -13.17
CA LYS A 240 -0.99 4.09 -13.87
C LYS A 240 -2.35 4.76 -13.69
N GLU A 241 -3.42 4.00 -13.76
CA GLU A 241 -4.77 4.52 -13.58
C GLU A 241 -5.00 4.92 -12.12
N TRP A 242 -4.51 4.13 -11.16
CA TRP A 242 -4.55 4.48 -9.75
C TRP A 242 -3.86 5.81 -9.47
N VAL A 243 -2.61 5.97 -9.90
CA VAL A 243 -1.82 7.20 -9.72
C VAL A 243 -2.51 8.39 -10.37
N LYS A 244 -2.97 8.25 -11.61
CA LYS A 244 -3.62 9.32 -12.38
C LYS A 244 -4.92 9.80 -11.73
N THR A 245 -5.72 8.90 -11.17
CA THR A 245 -7.06 9.20 -10.64
C THR A 245 -7.10 9.36 -9.13
N TYR A 246 -5.98 9.12 -8.42
CA TYR A 246 -5.95 9.11 -6.96
C TYR A 246 -6.47 10.41 -6.35
N TYR A 247 -5.97 11.55 -6.82
CA TYR A 247 -6.38 12.86 -6.31
C TYR A 247 -7.88 13.10 -6.51
N GLU A 248 -8.39 12.91 -7.72
CA GLU A 248 -9.80 13.11 -8.08
C GLU A 248 -10.74 12.18 -7.30
N ARG A 249 -10.29 10.95 -7.00
CA ARG A 249 -11.11 9.94 -6.32
C ARG A 249 -11.11 10.08 -4.80
N PHE A 250 -9.98 10.44 -4.20
CA PHE A 250 -9.77 10.33 -2.77
C PHE A 250 -9.45 11.64 -2.07
N VAL A 251 -8.97 12.65 -2.76
CA VAL A 251 -8.62 13.94 -2.17
C VAL A 251 -9.66 15.00 -2.52
N GLU A 252 -9.98 15.14 -3.79
CA GLU A 252 -10.88 16.19 -4.26
C GLU A 252 -12.25 16.18 -3.55
N PRO A 253 -12.90 15.01 -3.32
CA PRO A 253 -14.21 14.95 -2.66
C PRO A 253 -14.19 15.30 -1.16
N VAL A 254 -13.00 15.30 -0.53
CA VAL A 254 -12.85 15.57 0.90
C VAL A 254 -13.05 17.07 1.20
N SER A 255 -13.74 17.38 2.29
CA SER A 255 -13.93 18.78 2.73
C SER A 255 -12.61 19.48 3.01
N GLU A 256 -12.52 20.76 2.71
CA GLU A 256 -11.32 21.59 2.89
C GLU A 256 -10.82 21.63 4.34
N ASP A 257 -11.72 21.55 5.33
CA ASP A 257 -11.40 21.56 6.77
C ASP A 257 -11.00 20.19 7.33
N THR A 258 -11.05 19.14 6.51
CA THR A 258 -10.75 17.77 6.95
C THR A 258 -9.23 17.56 7.07
N THR A 259 -8.82 16.93 8.17
CA THR A 259 -7.44 16.53 8.41
C THR A 259 -7.05 15.34 7.55
N LEU A 260 -5.94 15.45 6.86
CA LEU A 260 -5.26 14.39 6.11
C LEU A 260 -3.97 14.02 6.82
N SER A 261 -3.70 12.72 6.98
CA SER A 261 -2.48 12.24 7.65
C SER A 261 -1.83 11.11 6.85
N LEU A 262 -0.52 11.19 6.69
CA LEU A 262 0.26 10.18 5.99
C LEU A 262 0.82 9.16 6.98
N TYR A 263 0.63 7.89 6.67
CA TYR A 263 1.19 6.77 7.42
C TYR A 263 2.05 5.90 6.53
N PHE A 264 3.18 5.45 7.11
CA PHE A 264 4.01 4.42 6.54
C PHE A 264 3.70 3.11 7.25
N VAL A 265 3.15 2.14 6.54
CA VAL A 265 2.67 0.90 7.11
C VAL A 265 3.46 -0.30 6.60
N ARG A 266 3.70 -1.28 7.48
CA ARG A 266 4.16 -2.60 7.10
C ARG A 266 2.93 -3.45 6.75
N ALA A 267 2.68 -3.65 5.46
CA ALA A 267 1.53 -4.39 5.00
C ALA A 267 1.61 -5.88 5.36
N ILE A 268 0.43 -6.49 5.48
CA ILE A 268 0.25 -7.95 5.56
C ILE A 268 0.03 -8.42 4.13
N ASP A 269 0.99 -9.18 3.59
CA ASP A 269 0.92 -9.78 2.24
C ASP A 269 0.56 -11.27 2.34
#